data_8612038b783772c0152d4ab311863d4c
#
_entry.id   8612038b783772c0152d4ab311863d4c
#
_cell.length_a   1.000
_cell.length_b   1.000
_cell.length_c   1.000
_cell.angle_alpha   90.00
_cell.angle_beta   90.00
_cell.angle_gamma   90.00
#
_symmetry.space_group_name_H-M   'P 1'
#
loop_
_entity.id
_entity.type
_entity.pdbx_description
1 polymer ?
#
loop_
_entity_poly.entity_id
_entity_poly.type
_entity_poly.pdbx_seq_one_letter_code
_entity_poly.pdbx_strand_id
1 'polypeptide(L)'
;GVAIMAANNETGVIQPMAEIAGITARHGAWLHCDAVQGLGKMPLDFSTMGVSSLALSGHKIGGPTGVGALVLKEGMPAHPLSRGGGQEKNRRPGTENLIGIIGFGVAAMLADPQVFEAHCRPLQQQLEHRLGVEAPDAVIFGQAARRLANTTSIAMPGWLAETQVMALDLAGVAISAGAACSSGKVRSS
;
A
#
# COMPACT_ATOMS: atom_id res chain seq x y z
N GLY A 1 6.05 20.82 -1.67
CA GLY A 1 5.75 19.57 -0.97
C GLY A 1 6.16 18.34 -1.77
N VAL A 2 6.28 17.23 -1.08
CA VAL A 2 6.61 15.92 -1.65
C VAL A 2 5.49 14.94 -1.28
N ALA A 3 5.08 14.10 -2.21
CA ALA A 3 4.15 13.00 -1.96
C ALA A 3 4.81 11.68 -2.39
N ILE A 4 4.79 10.69 -1.53
CA ILE A 4 5.40 9.38 -1.79
C ILE A 4 4.62 8.27 -1.10
N MET A 5 4.58 7.08 -1.69
CA MET A 5 4.01 5.90 -1.06
C MET A 5 5.02 5.24 -0.10
N ALA A 6 4.56 4.74 1.05
CA ALA A 6 5.41 4.02 2.00
C ALA A 6 5.89 2.68 1.42
N ALA A 7 5.03 2.01 0.69
CA ALA A 7 5.35 0.78 -0.03
C ALA A 7 4.64 0.75 -1.38
N ASN A 8 5.34 0.28 -2.40
CA ASN A 8 4.79 0.20 -3.75
C ASN A 8 3.72 -0.90 -3.83
N ASN A 9 2.60 -0.59 -4.47
CA ASN A 9 1.45 -1.49 -4.57
C ASN A 9 1.62 -2.65 -5.57
N GLU A 10 2.60 -2.58 -6.45
CA GLU A 10 2.89 -3.62 -7.44
C GLU A 10 4.05 -4.52 -7.01
N THR A 11 5.18 -3.90 -6.64
CA THR A 11 6.41 -4.62 -6.30
C THR A 11 6.52 -4.95 -4.81
N GLY A 12 5.74 -4.28 -3.96
CA GLY A 12 5.88 -4.36 -2.51
C GLY A 12 7.10 -3.62 -1.94
N VAL A 13 7.92 -2.97 -2.77
CA VAL A 13 9.15 -2.29 -2.32
C VAL A 13 8.81 -1.19 -1.31
N ILE A 14 9.45 -1.26 -0.14
CA ILE A 14 9.29 -0.32 0.98
C ILE A 14 10.27 0.83 0.78
N GLN A 15 9.76 2.06 0.83
CA GLN A 15 10.56 3.26 0.66
C GLN A 15 11.31 3.64 1.95
N PRO A 16 12.50 4.24 1.85
CA PRO A 16 13.29 4.70 3.00
C PRO A 16 12.72 5.99 3.60
N MET A 17 11.54 5.91 4.21
CA MET A 17 10.75 7.07 4.65
C MET A 17 11.51 8.00 5.60
N ALA A 18 12.35 7.46 6.50
CA ALA A 18 13.13 8.27 7.44
C ALA A 18 14.17 9.16 6.71
N GLU A 19 14.82 8.62 5.69
CA GLU A 19 15.80 9.38 4.89
C GLU A 19 15.10 10.47 4.08
N ILE A 20 13.96 10.13 3.45
CA ILE A 20 13.15 11.07 2.67
C ILE A 20 12.62 12.19 3.58
N ALA A 21 12.13 11.84 4.77
CA ALA A 21 11.68 12.83 5.75
C ALA A 21 12.81 13.77 6.18
N GLY A 22 14.03 13.26 6.39
CA GLY A 22 15.20 14.06 6.68
C GLY A 22 15.56 15.03 5.55
N ILE A 23 15.45 14.58 4.28
CA ILE A 23 15.69 15.44 3.12
C ILE A 23 14.63 16.54 3.03
N THR A 24 13.36 16.18 3.08
CA THR A 24 12.26 17.16 2.96
C THR A 24 12.29 18.20 4.08
N ALA A 25 12.63 17.78 5.31
CA ALA A 25 12.77 18.69 6.45
C ALA A 25 13.88 19.72 6.23
N ARG A 26 15.05 19.32 5.72
CA ARG A 26 16.15 20.25 5.42
C ARG A 26 15.78 21.30 4.37
N HIS A 27 14.84 20.98 3.48
CA HIS A 27 14.34 21.91 2.45
C HIS A 27 13.06 22.66 2.86
N GLY A 28 12.60 22.53 4.11
CA GLY A 28 11.36 23.14 4.57
C GLY A 28 10.11 22.67 3.81
N ALA A 29 10.18 21.50 3.18
CA ALA A 29 9.09 20.94 2.40
C ALA A 29 8.20 20.04 3.27
N TRP A 30 6.88 20.13 3.13
CA TRP A 30 5.99 19.16 3.72
C TRP A 30 6.03 17.82 2.96
N LEU A 31 5.86 16.72 3.69
CA LEU A 31 5.89 15.37 3.16
C LEU A 31 4.54 14.67 3.39
N HIS A 32 3.87 14.28 2.31
CA HIS A 32 2.72 13.40 2.34
C HIS A 32 3.15 11.96 2.12
N CYS A 33 2.70 11.06 2.98
CA CYS A 33 2.93 9.62 2.83
C CYS A 33 1.63 8.90 2.49
N ASP A 34 1.57 8.25 1.34
CA ASP A 34 0.55 7.25 1.07
C ASP A 34 0.97 5.93 1.72
N ALA A 35 0.36 5.60 2.86
CA ALA A 35 0.62 4.37 3.60
C ALA A 35 -0.50 3.32 3.43
N VAL A 36 -1.30 3.45 2.38
CA VAL A 36 -2.40 2.51 2.07
C VAL A 36 -1.93 1.07 2.01
N GLN A 37 -0.74 0.81 1.48
CA GLN A 37 -0.16 -0.54 1.45
C GLN A 37 0.60 -0.92 2.72
N GLY A 38 0.93 0.04 3.60
CA GLY A 38 1.79 -0.18 4.75
C GLY A 38 1.06 -0.57 6.04
N LEU A 39 -0.15 -0.02 6.27
CA LEU A 39 -0.90 -0.26 7.50
C LEU A 39 -1.14 -1.76 7.72
N GLY A 40 -0.83 -2.25 8.93
CA GLY A 40 -0.97 -3.65 9.31
C GLY A 40 0.02 -4.62 8.66
N LYS A 41 0.93 -4.14 7.78
CA LYS A 41 1.90 -4.98 7.06
C LYS A 41 3.35 -4.60 7.35
N MET A 42 3.58 -3.39 7.81
CA MET A 42 4.86 -2.88 8.27
C MET A 42 4.66 -1.93 9.44
N PRO A 43 5.69 -1.73 10.29
CA PRO A 43 5.59 -0.75 11.36
C PRO A 43 5.35 0.66 10.80
N LEU A 44 4.33 1.32 11.30
CA LEU A 44 3.99 2.71 10.98
C LEU A 44 3.78 3.47 12.28
N ASP A 45 4.57 4.51 12.51
CA ASP A 45 4.40 5.42 13.63
C ASP A 45 4.45 6.85 13.12
N PHE A 46 3.28 7.46 12.99
CA PHE A 46 3.14 8.82 12.47
C PHE A 46 3.97 9.85 13.26
N SER A 47 4.12 9.64 14.56
CA SER A 47 4.84 10.57 15.45
C SER A 47 6.34 10.61 15.17
N THR A 48 6.91 9.51 14.69
CA THR A 48 8.35 9.34 14.43
C THR A 48 8.74 9.35 12.97
N MET A 49 7.76 9.15 12.06
CA MET A 49 8.03 9.10 10.62
C MET A 49 8.49 10.42 10.00
N GLY A 50 8.30 11.56 10.67
CA GLY A 50 8.66 12.88 10.15
C GLY A 50 7.80 13.36 8.98
N VAL A 51 6.65 12.72 8.74
CA VAL A 51 5.69 13.10 7.69
C VAL A 51 4.73 14.18 8.17
N SER A 52 4.24 14.98 7.24
CA SER A 52 3.23 16.04 7.52
C SER A 52 1.81 15.49 7.44
N SER A 53 1.60 14.45 6.62
CA SER A 53 0.30 13.79 6.47
C SER A 53 0.48 12.34 6.05
N LEU A 54 -0.52 11.50 6.40
CA LEU A 54 -0.52 10.06 6.12
C LEU A 54 -1.89 9.63 5.62
N ALA A 55 -1.96 8.98 4.47
CA ALA A 55 -3.19 8.39 3.93
C ALA A 55 -3.28 6.89 4.24
N LEU A 56 -4.46 6.44 4.67
CA LEU A 56 -4.75 5.06 5.05
C LEU A 56 -6.07 4.59 4.40
N SER A 57 -6.22 3.27 4.20
CA SER A 57 -7.45 2.69 3.63
C SER A 57 -7.89 1.45 4.39
N GLY A 58 -9.18 1.41 4.76
CA GLY A 58 -9.75 0.33 5.57
C GLY A 58 -9.73 -1.03 4.87
N HIS A 59 -10.11 -1.08 3.59
CA HIS A 59 -10.18 -2.36 2.86
C HIS A 59 -8.83 -3.05 2.64
N LYS A 60 -7.70 -2.37 2.85
CA LYS A 60 -6.35 -2.95 2.72
C LYS A 60 -5.90 -3.74 3.94
N ILE A 61 -6.65 -3.64 5.04
CA ILE A 61 -6.38 -4.35 6.30
C ILE A 61 -7.58 -5.22 6.76
N GLY A 62 -8.45 -5.61 5.84
CA GLY A 62 -9.66 -6.39 6.16
C GLY A 62 -10.82 -5.59 6.73
N GLY A 63 -10.73 -4.27 6.73
CA GLY A 63 -11.83 -3.38 7.09
C GLY A 63 -12.82 -3.16 5.93
N PRO A 64 -13.92 -2.42 6.17
CA PRO A 64 -14.92 -2.13 5.15
C PRO A 64 -14.36 -1.34 3.97
N THR A 65 -14.96 -1.53 2.78
CA THR A 65 -14.72 -0.69 1.60
C THR A 65 -15.33 0.71 1.79
N GLY A 66 -14.83 1.70 1.03
CA GLY A 66 -15.39 3.06 1.02
C GLY A 66 -15.04 3.89 2.26
N VAL A 67 -14.09 3.45 3.09
CA VAL A 67 -13.61 4.17 4.27
C VAL A 67 -12.08 4.19 4.29
N GLY A 68 -11.55 5.32 4.71
CA GLY A 68 -10.11 5.54 4.91
C GLY A 68 -9.89 6.70 5.87
N ALA A 69 -8.64 7.00 6.16
CA ALA A 69 -8.26 8.11 7.01
C ALA A 69 -7.12 8.93 6.40
N LEU A 70 -7.19 10.24 6.60
CA LEU A 70 -6.09 11.17 6.39
C LEU A 70 -5.63 11.67 7.76
N VAL A 71 -4.47 11.24 8.20
CA VAL A 71 -3.84 11.72 9.42
C VAL A 71 -3.03 12.97 9.07
N LEU A 72 -3.20 14.03 9.84
CA LEU A 72 -2.53 15.31 9.62
C LEU A 72 -1.72 15.70 10.84
N LYS A 73 -0.52 16.20 10.64
CA LYS A 73 0.24 16.85 11.68
C LYS A 73 -0.53 18.07 12.18
N GLU A 74 -0.45 18.35 13.47
CA GLU A 74 -1.07 19.52 14.07
C GLU A 74 -0.62 20.81 13.36
N GLY A 75 -1.57 21.69 13.09
CA GLY A 75 -1.32 22.93 12.35
C GLY A 75 -1.23 22.78 10.83
N MET A 76 -1.27 21.55 10.26
CA MET A 76 -1.30 21.39 8.80
C MET A 76 -2.61 21.89 8.23
N PRO A 77 -2.57 22.81 7.24
CA PRO A 77 -3.76 23.23 6.53
C PRO A 77 -4.32 22.08 5.70
N ALA A 78 -5.62 21.82 5.83
CA ALA A 78 -6.37 20.91 4.96
C ALA A 78 -7.59 21.64 4.43
N HIS A 79 -7.54 21.99 3.16
CA HIS A 79 -8.66 22.62 2.48
C HIS A 79 -9.63 21.55 1.99
N PRO A 80 -10.94 21.67 2.26
CA PRO A 80 -11.93 20.71 1.78
C PRO A 80 -12.01 20.76 0.26
N LEU A 81 -12.07 19.61 -0.38
CA LEU A 81 -12.26 19.47 -1.84
C LEU A 81 -13.70 19.83 -2.26
N SER A 82 -14.65 19.71 -1.34
CA SER A 82 -16.06 20.08 -1.55
C SER A 82 -16.55 20.93 -0.38
N ARG A 83 -17.57 21.74 -0.62
CA ARG A 83 -18.21 22.60 0.39
C ARG A 83 -19.51 21.97 0.86
N GLY A 84 -19.87 22.17 2.14
CA GLY A 84 -21.09 21.62 2.74
C GLY A 84 -21.15 21.88 4.24
N GLY A 85 -21.68 20.92 5.01
CA GLY A 85 -21.78 20.99 6.46
C GLY A 85 -20.43 20.93 7.18
N GLY A 86 -20.48 21.10 8.51
CA GLY A 86 -19.30 21.21 9.37
C GLY A 86 -18.62 19.91 9.78
N GLN A 87 -18.95 18.78 9.13
CA GLN A 87 -18.41 17.48 9.47
C GLN A 87 -16.87 17.46 9.34
N GLU A 88 -16.22 16.54 10.06
CA GLU A 88 -14.76 16.37 10.08
C GLU A 88 -14.03 17.72 10.32
N LYS A 89 -14.56 18.56 11.22
CA LYS A 89 -14.02 19.89 11.51
C LYS A 89 -13.92 20.79 10.27
N ASN A 90 -14.97 20.79 9.43
CA ASN A 90 -15.06 21.49 8.15
C ASN A 90 -14.06 21.01 7.07
N ARG A 91 -13.52 19.81 7.19
CA ARG A 91 -12.53 19.28 6.23
C ARG A 91 -13.14 18.34 5.19
N ARG A 92 -14.23 17.65 5.56
CA ARG A 92 -14.92 16.72 4.66
C ARG A 92 -16.42 16.79 4.95
N PRO A 93 -17.21 17.49 4.11
CA PRO A 93 -18.65 17.62 4.30
C PRO A 93 -19.40 16.32 3.99
N GLY A 94 -20.63 16.25 4.44
CA GLY A 94 -21.52 15.10 4.32
C GLY A 94 -21.50 14.21 5.55
N THR A 95 -22.62 13.53 5.82
CA THR A 95 -22.79 12.63 6.96
C THR A 95 -21.68 11.56 6.97
N GLU A 96 -21.13 11.33 8.13
CA GLU A 96 -20.05 10.37 8.33
C GLU A 96 -20.56 8.93 8.11
N ASN A 97 -19.77 8.10 7.45
CA ASN A 97 -20.01 6.67 7.32
C ASN A 97 -19.64 5.96 8.63
N LEU A 98 -20.51 6.09 9.65
CA LEU A 98 -20.24 5.61 11.00
C LEU A 98 -19.91 4.11 11.03
N ILE A 99 -20.64 3.29 10.29
CA ILE A 99 -20.40 1.84 10.22
C ILE A 99 -19.03 1.54 9.64
N GLY A 100 -18.67 2.22 8.54
CA GLY A 100 -17.36 2.07 7.92
C GLY A 100 -16.23 2.54 8.84
N ILE A 101 -16.40 3.67 9.53
CA ILE A 101 -15.41 4.23 10.46
C ILE A 101 -15.17 3.28 11.64
N ILE A 102 -16.22 2.75 12.26
CA ILE A 102 -16.12 1.78 13.35
C ILE A 102 -15.42 0.50 12.85
N GLY A 103 -15.84 -0.05 11.71
CA GLY A 103 -15.23 -1.25 11.14
C GLY A 103 -13.76 -1.04 10.78
N PHE A 104 -13.39 0.13 10.26
CA PHE A 104 -11.99 0.48 10.02
C PHE A 104 -11.20 0.58 11.34
N GLY A 105 -11.76 1.20 12.36
CA GLY A 105 -11.14 1.28 13.68
C GLY A 105 -10.86 -0.09 14.28
N VAL A 106 -11.83 -1.01 14.22
CA VAL A 106 -11.64 -2.40 14.67
C VAL A 106 -10.55 -3.10 13.87
N ALA A 107 -10.58 -3.00 12.54
CA ALA A 107 -9.55 -3.60 11.68
C ALA A 107 -8.15 -3.03 11.99
N ALA A 108 -8.03 -1.74 12.24
CA ALA A 108 -6.77 -1.10 12.60
C ALA A 108 -6.25 -1.54 13.97
N MET A 109 -7.13 -1.77 14.94
CA MET A 109 -6.75 -2.30 16.26
C MET A 109 -6.26 -3.74 16.20
N LEU A 110 -6.79 -4.55 15.30
CA LEU A 110 -6.41 -5.96 15.12
C LEU A 110 -5.22 -6.15 14.19
N ALA A 111 -4.85 -5.12 13.44
CA ALA A 111 -3.75 -5.18 12.49
C ALA A 111 -2.41 -5.22 13.20
N ASP A 112 -1.72 -6.36 13.10
CA ASP A 112 -0.39 -6.58 13.69
C ASP A 112 0.64 -6.86 12.58
N PRO A 113 1.57 -5.91 12.32
CA PRO A 113 2.60 -6.10 11.32
C PRO A 113 3.54 -7.28 11.59
N GLN A 114 3.76 -7.65 12.85
CA GLN A 114 4.65 -8.76 13.21
C GLN A 114 3.99 -10.10 12.88
N VAL A 115 2.73 -10.25 13.26
CA VAL A 115 1.93 -11.45 12.92
C VAL A 115 1.80 -11.58 11.40
N PHE A 116 1.53 -10.47 10.72
CA PHE A 116 1.44 -10.46 9.25
C PHE A 116 2.76 -10.88 8.58
N GLU A 117 3.88 -10.31 9.02
CA GLU A 117 5.22 -10.64 8.50
C GLU A 117 5.56 -12.11 8.76
N ALA A 118 5.33 -12.60 9.97
CA ALA A 118 5.61 -13.99 10.36
C ALA A 118 4.80 -15.01 9.55
N HIS A 119 3.57 -14.65 9.17
CA HIS A 119 2.72 -15.52 8.35
C HIS A 119 3.08 -15.47 6.86
N CYS A 120 3.27 -14.29 6.31
CA CYS A 120 3.41 -14.11 4.86
C CYS A 120 4.84 -14.34 4.35
N ARG A 121 5.87 -13.96 5.13
CA ARG A 121 7.27 -14.04 4.69
C ARG A 121 7.72 -15.44 4.31
N PRO A 122 7.42 -16.50 5.07
CA PRO A 122 7.81 -17.87 4.67
C PRO A 122 7.17 -18.30 3.35
N LEU A 123 5.91 -17.91 3.10
CA LEU A 123 5.20 -18.22 1.87
C LEU A 123 5.83 -17.51 0.67
N GLN A 124 6.16 -16.22 0.82
CA GLN A 124 6.86 -15.45 -0.21
C GLN A 124 8.21 -16.07 -0.54
N GLN A 125 9.00 -16.41 0.48
CA GLN A 125 10.32 -17.03 0.30
C GLN A 125 10.23 -18.39 -0.40
N GLN A 126 9.24 -19.21 -0.03
CA GLN A 126 9.01 -20.50 -0.68
C GLN A 126 8.63 -20.33 -2.14
N LEU A 127 7.72 -19.38 -2.45
CA LEU A 127 7.33 -19.08 -3.84
C LEU A 127 8.54 -18.61 -4.65
N GLU A 128 9.30 -17.65 -4.16
CA GLU A 128 10.45 -17.09 -4.88
C GLU A 128 11.58 -18.09 -5.05
N HIS A 129 11.82 -18.95 -4.04
CA HIS A 129 12.77 -20.05 -4.16
C HIS A 129 12.37 -21.04 -5.27
N ARG A 130 11.11 -21.47 -5.27
CA ARG A 130 10.60 -22.39 -6.31
C ARG A 130 10.63 -21.76 -7.70
N LEU A 131 10.29 -20.49 -7.84
CA LEU A 131 10.42 -19.77 -9.10
C LEU A 131 11.85 -19.77 -9.61
N GLY A 132 12.83 -19.53 -8.74
CA GLY A 132 14.25 -19.58 -9.12
C GLY A 132 14.72 -20.94 -9.62
N VAL A 133 14.08 -22.03 -9.17
CA VAL A 133 14.42 -23.41 -9.58
C VAL A 133 13.63 -23.82 -10.84
N GLU A 134 12.32 -23.59 -10.84
CA GLU A 134 11.42 -24.12 -11.86
C GLU A 134 11.24 -23.17 -13.07
N ALA A 135 11.53 -21.87 -12.88
CA ALA A 135 11.44 -20.82 -13.89
C ALA A 135 12.64 -19.86 -13.81
N PRO A 136 13.87 -20.30 -14.09
CA PRO A 136 15.08 -19.52 -13.86
C PRO A 136 15.17 -18.23 -14.68
N ASP A 137 14.41 -18.13 -15.76
CA ASP A 137 14.32 -16.92 -16.58
C ASP A 137 13.32 -15.87 -16.00
N ALA A 138 12.58 -16.24 -14.95
CA ALA A 138 11.65 -15.30 -14.30
C ALA A 138 12.42 -14.18 -13.60
N VAL A 139 11.96 -12.95 -13.78
CA VAL A 139 12.52 -11.76 -13.13
C VAL A 139 11.60 -11.35 -12.00
N ILE A 140 12.12 -11.33 -10.76
CA ILE A 140 11.39 -10.85 -9.59
C ILE A 140 11.77 -9.39 -9.35
N PHE A 141 10.80 -8.49 -9.51
CA PHE A 141 11.04 -7.06 -9.34
C PHE A 141 11.26 -6.70 -7.86
N GLY A 142 12.28 -5.87 -7.63
CA GLY A 142 12.63 -5.40 -6.30
C GLY A 142 13.18 -6.48 -5.36
N GLN A 143 13.63 -7.63 -5.85
CA GLN A 143 14.13 -8.75 -5.04
C GLN A 143 15.27 -8.34 -4.08
N ALA A 144 16.16 -7.46 -4.52
CA ALA A 144 17.27 -6.96 -3.70
C ALA A 144 16.86 -5.87 -2.69
N ALA A 145 15.63 -5.35 -2.79
CA ALA A 145 15.13 -4.33 -1.90
C ALA A 145 14.30 -4.92 -0.74
N ARG A 146 14.13 -4.12 0.31
CA ARG A 146 13.18 -4.45 1.38
C ARG A 146 11.76 -4.37 0.83
N ARG A 147 10.96 -5.44 1.00
CA ARG A 147 9.60 -5.55 0.46
C ARG A 147 8.59 -6.01 1.50
N LEU A 148 7.33 -5.66 1.29
CA LEU A 148 6.20 -6.26 2.00
C LEU A 148 6.17 -7.77 1.76
N ALA A 149 5.84 -8.54 2.79
CA ALA A 149 5.86 -10.00 2.77
C ALA A 149 4.77 -10.66 1.92
N ASN A 150 3.74 -9.90 1.54
CA ASN A 150 2.59 -10.42 0.79
C ASN A 150 2.62 -10.12 -0.72
N THR A 151 3.76 -9.65 -1.24
CA THR A 151 3.83 -9.20 -2.63
C THR A 151 5.06 -9.76 -3.32
N THR A 152 4.86 -10.48 -4.42
CA THR A 152 5.90 -10.87 -5.36
C THR A 152 5.46 -10.44 -6.75
N SER A 153 6.20 -9.52 -7.36
CA SER A 153 5.97 -9.05 -8.74
C SER A 153 6.95 -9.74 -9.67
N ILE A 154 6.42 -10.40 -10.70
CA ILE A 154 7.18 -11.31 -11.56
C ILE A 154 6.99 -10.89 -13.02
N ALA A 155 8.06 -10.91 -13.80
CA ALA A 155 7.99 -10.95 -15.26
C ALA A 155 8.58 -12.25 -15.76
N MET A 156 7.92 -12.85 -16.75
CA MET A 156 8.44 -13.98 -17.53
C MET A 156 8.73 -13.49 -18.93
N PRO A 157 10.00 -13.39 -19.34
CA PRO A 157 10.34 -12.95 -20.70
C PRO A 157 9.67 -13.80 -21.77
N GLY A 158 9.12 -13.16 -22.79
CA GLY A 158 8.44 -13.83 -23.90
C GLY A 158 7.02 -14.31 -23.60
N TRP A 159 6.49 -14.11 -22.39
CA TRP A 159 5.13 -14.46 -22.04
C TRP A 159 4.33 -13.24 -21.56
N LEU A 160 3.35 -12.82 -22.35
CA LEU A 160 2.54 -11.64 -22.07
C LEU A 160 1.76 -11.78 -20.76
N ALA A 161 1.67 -10.70 -19.99
CA ALA A 161 1.03 -10.71 -18.68
C ALA A 161 -0.46 -11.13 -18.74
N GLU A 162 -1.21 -10.67 -19.77
CA GLU A 162 -2.60 -11.05 -19.95
C GLU A 162 -2.76 -12.55 -20.20
N THR A 163 -1.85 -13.14 -20.97
CA THR A 163 -1.84 -14.58 -21.24
C THR A 163 -1.51 -15.37 -19.97
N GLN A 164 -0.57 -14.86 -19.13
CA GLN A 164 -0.27 -15.46 -17.84
C GLN A 164 -1.49 -15.45 -16.92
N VAL A 165 -2.19 -14.31 -16.82
CA VAL A 165 -3.41 -14.20 -16.00
C VAL A 165 -4.44 -15.22 -16.44
N MET A 166 -4.73 -15.30 -17.74
CA MET A 166 -5.72 -16.27 -18.27
C MET A 166 -5.32 -17.73 -18.02
N ALA A 167 -4.06 -18.07 -18.27
CA ALA A 167 -3.57 -19.44 -18.08
C ALA A 167 -3.61 -19.88 -16.62
N LEU A 168 -3.21 -19.01 -15.69
CA LEU A 168 -3.21 -19.29 -14.26
C LEU A 168 -4.63 -19.30 -13.68
N ASP A 169 -5.52 -18.42 -14.13
CA ASP A 169 -6.93 -18.42 -13.74
C ASP A 169 -7.61 -19.74 -14.12
N LEU A 170 -7.39 -20.23 -15.34
CA LEU A 170 -7.86 -21.56 -15.77
C LEU A 170 -7.29 -22.70 -14.93
N ALA A 171 -6.10 -22.53 -14.37
CA ALA A 171 -5.48 -23.48 -13.44
C ALA A 171 -5.93 -23.28 -11.98
N GLY A 172 -6.86 -22.36 -11.71
CA GLY A 172 -7.38 -22.05 -10.38
C GLY A 172 -6.44 -21.18 -9.52
N VAL A 173 -5.46 -20.50 -10.15
CA VAL A 173 -4.51 -19.62 -9.45
C VAL A 173 -4.81 -18.17 -9.80
N ALA A 174 -5.32 -17.41 -8.85
CA ALA A 174 -5.63 -16.00 -9.02
C ALA A 174 -4.37 -15.14 -8.93
N ILE A 175 -4.06 -14.43 -10.00
CA ILE A 175 -3.02 -13.40 -10.06
C ILE A 175 -3.57 -12.11 -10.68
N SER A 176 -2.82 -11.02 -10.58
CA SER A 176 -3.13 -9.76 -11.27
C SER A 176 -1.98 -9.34 -12.18
N ALA A 177 -2.31 -8.73 -13.33
CA ALA A 177 -1.33 -8.07 -14.19
C ALA A 177 -1.21 -6.59 -13.81
N GLY A 178 0.01 -6.13 -13.53
CA GLY A 178 0.26 -4.77 -13.06
C GLY A 178 -0.37 -4.48 -11.69
N ALA A 179 -0.73 -3.22 -11.42
CA ALA A 179 -1.41 -2.85 -10.19
C ALA A 179 -2.83 -3.41 -10.16
N ALA A 180 -3.13 -4.24 -9.17
CA ALA A 180 -4.49 -4.77 -8.95
C ALA A 180 -5.56 -3.66 -8.80
N CYS A 181 -5.14 -2.43 -8.45
CA CYS A 181 -6.01 -1.26 -8.31
C CYS A 181 -6.18 -0.45 -9.61
N SER A 182 -5.37 -0.67 -10.64
CA SER A 182 -5.53 -0.02 -11.93
C SER A 182 -6.49 -0.84 -12.79
N SER A 183 -7.79 -0.54 -12.65
CA SER A 183 -8.88 -1.18 -13.38
C SER A 183 -8.56 -1.37 -14.88
N GLY A 184 -8.08 -2.56 -15.25
CA GLY A 184 -8.17 -3.08 -16.61
C GLY A 184 -7.34 -2.42 -17.72
N LYS A 185 -6.45 -1.46 -17.42
CA LYS A 185 -5.55 -0.88 -18.42
C LYS A 185 -4.13 -1.39 -18.20
N VAL A 186 -3.84 -2.56 -18.75
CA VAL A 186 -2.46 -3.01 -18.92
C VAL A 186 -1.83 -2.13 -20.02
N ARG A 187 -0.94 -1.23 -19.63
CA ARG A 187 -0.03 -0.56 -20.57
C ARG A 187 1.30 -1.28 -20.46
N SER A 188 1.90 -1.60 -21.60
CA SER A 188 3.31 -2.00 -21.66
C SER A 188 4.14 -0.94 -20.95
N SER A 189 4.79 -1.33 -19.88
CA SER A 189 5.84 -0.56 -19.20
C SER A 189 7.13 -0.65 -19.99
#